data_2349436ba24d2cd5ab9a5ec32f625e10
#
_entry.id   2349436ba24d2cd5ab9a5ec32f625e10
#
_cell.length_a   1.000
_cell.length_b   1.000
_cell.length_c   1.000
_cell.angle_alpha   90.00
_cell.angle_beta   90.00
_cell.angle_gamma   90.00
#
_symmetry.space_group_name_H-M   'P 1'
#
loop_
_entity.id
_entity.type
_entity.pdbx_description
1 polymer ?
#
loop_
_entity_poly.entity_id
_entity_poly.type
_entity_poly.pdbx_seq_one_letter_code
_entity_poly.pdbx_strand_id
1 'polypeptide(L)'
;MILSRLDLEAIAAAITKDFFQVYYGDEVENPNRFVLATPINALAKDYLGLRVSYAPLLPDGSICGLTAYSDTSYTIRIDQQPYAIQLKRNQVILDMSFRNCDNHSSLYGRRRFTLAHECAHQILFQLASDEE
;
A
#
# COMPACT_ATOMS: atom_id res chain seq x y z
N MET A 1 19.49 -6.28 4.31
CA MET A 1 19.13 -5.54 5.53
C MET A 1 18.29 -6.43 6.45
N ILE A 2 18.70 -6.54 7.71
CA ILE A 2 17.93 -7.28 8.72
C ILE A 2 17.38 -6.25 9.70
N LEU A 3 16.05 -6.27 9.88
CA LEU A 3 15.38 -5.33 10.76
C LEU A 3 14.80 -6.06 11.97
N SER A 4 15.05 -5.53 13.16
CA SER A 4 14.40 -5.98 14.37
C SER A 4 12.99 -5.40 14.44
N ARG A 5 12.19 -5.92 15.40
CA ARG A 5 10.87 -5.38 15.67
C ARG A 5 10.94 -3.90 16.06
N LEU A 6 11.94 -3.53 16.87
CA LEU A 6 12.12 -2.14 17.29
C LEU A 6 12.47 -1.24 16.09
N ASP A 7 13.28 -1.75 15.15
CA ASP A 7 13.60 -1.01 13.93
C ASP A 7 12.34 -0.76 13.10
N LEU A 8 11.50 -1.78 12.94
CA LEU A 8 10.25 -1.64 12.19
C LEU A 8 9.30 -0.64 12.84
N GLU A 9 9.19 -0.68 14.17
CA GLU A 9 8.36 0.27 14.91
C GLU A 9 8.87 1.70 14.78
N ALA A 10 10.19 1.90 14.83
CA ALA A 10 10.79 3.22 14.67
C ALA A 10 10.56 3.77 13.27
N ILE A 11 10.72 2.95 12.24
CA ILE A 11 10.46 3.33 10.86
C ILE A 11 8.99 3.72 10.68
N ALA A 12 8.07 2.89 11.18
CA ALA A 12 6.65 3.15 11.07
C ALA A 12 6.27 4.46 11.78
N ALA A 13 6.81 4.69 12.97
CA ALA A 13 6.54 5.92 13.72
C ALA A 13 7.06 7.15 12.98
N ALA A 14 8.26 7.08 12.42
CA ALA A 14 8.86 8.21 11.69
C ALA A 14 8.06 8.53 10.42
N ILE A 15 7.69 7.52 9.65
CA ILE A 15 6.91 7.70 8.43
C ILE A 15 5.52 8.26 8.75
N THR A 16 4.86 7.71 9.77
CA THR A 16 3.53 8.15 10.16
C THR A 16 3.54 9.61 10.62
N LYS A 17 4.54 9.98 11.41
CA LYS A 17 4.68 11.36 11.90
C LYS A 17 4.87 12.32 10.72
N ASP A 18 5.78 12.00 9.81
CA ASP A 18 6.05 12.85 8.65
C ASP A 18 4.83 12.95 7.73
N PHE A 19 4.18 11.83 7.45
CA PHE A 19 2.99 11.82 6.62
C PHE A 19 1.85 12.63 7.25
N PHE A 20 1.62 12.48 8.55
CA PHE A 20 0.56 13.22 9.24
C PHE A 20 0.84 14.72 9.22
N GLN A 21 2.09 15.12 9.37
CA GLN A 21 2.45 16.53 9.30
C GLN A 21 2.17 17.11 7.90
N VAL A 22 2.49 16.36 6.86
CA VAL A 22 2.26 16.77 5.47
C VAL A 22 0.76 16.82 5.15
N TYR A 23 0.02 15.80 5.57
CA TYR A 23 -1.39 15.63 5.19
C TYR A 23 -2.32 16.51 6.02
N TYR A 24 -2.15 16.51 7.35
CA TYR A 24 -3.03 17.23 8.26
C TYR A 24 -2.52 18.63 8.64
N GLY A 25 -1.23 18.87 8.44
CA GLY A 25 -0.64 20.16 8.76
C GLY A 25 -0.78 20.51 10.25
N ASP A 26 -1.26 21.70 10.55
CA ASP A 26 -1.36 22.21 11.92
C ASP A 26 -2.33 21.41 12.78
N GLU A 27 -3.25 20.64 12.19
CA GLU A 27 -4.20 19.84 12.96
C GLU A 27 -3.55 18.70 13.72
N VAL A 28 -2.33 18.31 13.35
CA VAL A 28 -1.60 17.27 14.05
C VAL A 28 -1.43 17.59 15.53
N GLU A 29 -1.26 18.87 15.86
CA GLU A 29 -1.01 19.33 17.22
C GLU A 29 -2.27 19.90 17.91
N ASN A 30 -3.43 19.77 17.27
CA ASN A 30 -4.68 20.27 17.85
C ASN A 30 -5.07 19.42 19.07
N PRO A 31 -5.09 19.99 20.28
CA PRO A 31 -5.39 19.24 21.48
C PRO A 31 -6.85 18.77 21.58
N ASN A 32 -7.73 19.33 20.75
CA ASN A 32 -9.16 19.01 20.78
C ASN A 32 -9.54 17.83 19.89
N ARG A 33 -8.60 17.37 19.04
CA ARG A 33 -8.89 16.19 18.24
C ARG A 33 -8.62 14.90 19.02
N PHE A 34 -9.39 13.87 18.76
CA PHE A 34 -9.25 12.60 19.48
C PHE A 34 -8.22 11.69 18.83
N VAL A 35 -8.47 11.25 17.60
CA VAL A 35 -7.61 10.32 16.87
C VAL A 35 -7.64 10.70 15.41
N LEU A 36 -6.46 10.77 14.78
CA LEU A 36 -6.37 10.93 13.34
C LEU A 36 -6.44 9.57 12.68
N ALA A 37 -7.40 9.40 11.79
CA ALA A 37 -7.44 8.23 10.93
C ALA A 37 -6.26 8.30 9.95
N THR A 38 -5.71 7.13 9.57
CA THR A 38 -4.69 7.06 8.54
C THR A 38 -5.36 6.97 7.18
N PRO A 39 -5.30 8.02 6.34
CA PRO A 39 -5.90 7.97 5.01
C PRO A 39 -4.97 7.21 4.07
N ILE A 40 -5.17 5.90 3.97
CA ILE A 40 -4.27 4.98 3.27
C ILE A 40 -4.12 5.33 1.79
N ASN A 41 -5.20 5.77 1.13
CA ASN A 41 -5.11 6.18 -0.27
C ASN A 41 -4.17 7.37 -0.46
N ALA A 42 -4.24 8.36 0.43
CA ALA A 42 -3.36 9.51 0.37
C ALA A 42 -1.92 9.12 0.69
N LEU A 43 -1.71 8.22 1.65
CA LEU A 43 -0.37 7.70 1.94
C LEU A 43 0.23 7.05 0.69
N ALA A 44 -0.53 6.20 0.02
CA ALA A 44 -0.04 5.50 -1.17
C ALA A 44 0.20 6.46 -2.33
N LYS A 45 -0.78 7.28 -2.68
CA LYS A 45 -0.77 8.09 -3.91
C LYS A 45 -0.01 9.39 -3.74
N ASP A 46 -0.29 10.14 -2.68
CA ASP A 46 0.23 11.50 -2.53
C ASP A 46 1.57 11.52 -1.82
N TYR A 47 1.76 10.70 -0.79
CA TYR A 47 2.98 10.69 -0.02
C TYR A 47 4.05 9.78 -0.64
N LEU A 48 3.69 8.54 -0.99
CA LEU A 48 4.64 7.58 -1.55
C LEU A 48 4.74 7.65 -3.08
N GLY A 49 3.82 8.34 -3.74
CA GLY A 49 3.83 8.48 -5.20
C GLY A 49 3.52 7.20 -5.95
N LEU A 50 2.76 6.30 -5.34
CA LEU A 50 2.42 5.02 -5.95
C LEU A 50 1.23 5.16 -6.88
N ARG A 51 1.23 4.37 -7.95
CA ARG A 51 0.09 4.25 -8.86
C ARG A 51 -0.70 3.02 -8.47
N VAL A 52 -1.96 3.22 -8.09
CA VAL A 52 -2.85 2.15 -7.67
C VAL A 52 -3.79 1.80 -8.81
N SER A 53 -3.81 0.55 -9.20
CA SER A 53 -4.70 0.03 -10.23
C SER A 53 -5.30 -1.30 -9.78
N TYR A 54 -6.17 -1.89 -10.61
CA TYR A 54 -6.92 -3.08 -10.25
C TYR A 54 -6.83 -4.11 -11.36
N ALA A 55 -6.76 -5.38 -10.98
CA ALA A 55 -6.79 -6.50 -11.92
C ALA A 55 -7.33 -7.74 -11.22
N PRO A 56 -7.90 -8.69 -11.97
CA PRO A 56 -8.28 -9.98 -11.37
C PRO A 56 -7.01 -10.78 -11.07
N LEU A 57 -6.67 -10.93 -9.78
CA LEU A 57 -5.42 -11.57 -9.39
C LEU A 57 -5.57 -13.07 -9.27
N LEU A 58 -6.33 -13.56 -8.29
CA LEU A 58 -6.64 -14.99 -8.19
C LEU A 58 -8.10 -15.17 -7.79
N PRO A 59 -8.81 -16.10 -8.43
CA PRO A 59 -10.24 -16.32 -8.14
C PRO A 59 -10.53 -16.72 -6.71
N ASP A 60 -9.59 -17.40 -6.04
CA ASP A 60 -9.77 -17.85 -4.65
C ASP A 60 -9.46 -16.77 -3.62
N GLY A 61 -9.03 -15.57 -4.05
CA GLY A 61 -8.70 -14.49 -3.14
C GLY A 61 -7.42 -14.67 -2.36
N SER A 62 -6.55 -15.62 -2.73
CA SER A 62 -5.30 -15.87 -2.02
C SER A 62 -4.27 -14.77 -2.26
N ILE A 63 -4.38 -14.02 -3.37
CA ILE A 63 -3.56 -12.85 -3.64
C ILE A 63 -4.49 -11.65 -3.79
N CYS A 64 -4.38 -10.70 -2.88
CA CYS A 64 -5.22 -9.51 -2.85
C CYS A 64 -4.53 -8.28 -3.41
N GLY A 65 -3.19 -8.28 -3.44
CA GLY A 65 -2.43 -7.14 -3.94
C GLY A 65 -1.03 -7.55 -4.37
N LEU A 66 -0.45 -6.72 -5.24
CA LEU A 66 0.92 -6.85 -5.74
C LEU A 66 1.55 -5.48 -5.78
N THR A 67 2.87 -5.41 -5.56
CA THR A 67 3.62 -4.18 -5.73
C THR A 67 4.84 -4.43 -6.60
N ALA A 68 5.19 -3.44 -7.43
CA ALA A 68 6.33 -3.54 -8.32
C ALA A 68 7.39 -2.50 -7.94
N TYR A 69 8.63 -2.94 -7.84
CA TYR A 69 9.78 -2.09 -7.54
C TYR A 69 10.49 -1.63 -8.82
N SER A 70 10.24 -2.31 -9.91
CA SER A 70 10.78 -2.00 -11.24
C SER A 70 9.79 -2.46 -12.29
N ASP A 71 10.03 -2.07 -13.53
CA ASP A 71 9.20 -2.54 -14.64
C ASP A 71 9.40 -4.06 -14.79
N THR A 72 8.31 -4.79 -14.76
CA THR A 72 8.34 -6.27 -14.81
C THR A 72 6.98 -6.78 -15.28
N SER A 73 6.82 -8.09 -15.32
CA SER A 73 5.53 -8.69 -15.60
C SER A 73 5.23 -9.80 -14.59
N TYR A 74 3.96 -10.02 -14.35
CA TYR A 74 3.47 -11.07 -13.46
C TYR A 74 2.41 -11.87 -14.20
N THR A 75 2.53 -13.20 -14.16
CA THR A 75 1.57 -14.09 -14.85
C THR A 75 0.49 -14.53 -13.88
N ILE A 76 -0.76 -14.27 -14.24
CA ILE A 76 -1.93 -14.78 -13.53
C ILE A 76 -2.63 -15.82 -14.39
N ARG A 77 -3.42 -16.68 -13.74
CA ARG A 77 -4.22 -17.68 -14.45
C ARG A 77 -5.69 -17.40 -14.23
N ILE A 78 -6.41 -17.27 -15.34
CA ILE A 78 -7.86 -17.13 -15.33
C ILE A 78 -8.41 -18.28 -16.16
N ASP A 79 -9.24 -19.14 -15.55
CA ASP A 79 -9.80 -20.34 -16.20
C ASP A 79 -8.70 -21.21 -16.80
N GLN A 80 -7.60 -21.38 -16.06
CA GLN A 80 -6.43 -22.18 -16.42
C GLN A 80 -5.63 -21.62 -17.61
N GLN A 81 -5.97 -20.42 -18.08
CA GLN A 81 -5.22 -19.74 -19.13
C GLN A 81 -4.28 -18.70 -18.52
N PRO A 82 -3.01 -18.64 -18.98
CA PRO A 82 -2.08 -17.65 -18.48
C PRO A 82 -2.32 -16.27 -19.11
N TYR A 83 -2.25 -15.25 -18.27
CA TYR A 83 -2.31 -13.83 -18.71
C TYR A 83 -1.19 -13.09 -18.04
N ALA A 84 -0.43 -12.32 -18.80
CA ALA A 84 0.64 -11.50 -18.27
C ALA A 84 0.10 -10.12 -17.92
N ILE A 85 0.35 -9.68 -16.67
CA ILE A 85 0.08 -8.31 -16.24
C ILE A 85 1.40 -7.57 -16.28
N GLN A 86 1.43 -6.45 -17.03
CA GLN A 86 2.59 -5.58 -17.08
C GLN A 86 2.59 -4.65 -15.88
N LEU A 87 3.69 -4.63 -15.16
CA LEU A 87 3.85 -3.81 -13.95
C LEU A 87 4.92 -2.77 -14.20
N LYS A 88 4.63 -1.55 -13.79
CA LYS A 88 5.58 -0.44 -13.85
C LYS A 88 6.14 -0.17 -12.46
N ARG A 89 7.31 0.43 -12.42
CA ARG A 89 7.91 0.86 -11.17
C ARG A 89 6.92 1.72 -10.36
N ASN A 90 6.87 1.52 -9.06
CA ASN A 90 5.98 2.24 -8.13
C ASN A 90 4.50 1.99 -8.41
N GLN A 91 4.16 0.85 -8.98
CA GLN A 91 2.79 0.46 -9.20
C GLN A 91 2.33 -0.54 -8.16
N VAL A 92 1.12 -0.32 -7.64
CA VAL A 92 0.44 -1.28 -6.79
C VAL A 92 -0.82 -1.73 -7.52
N ILE A 93 -1.01 -3.04 -7.62
CA ILE A 93 -2.22 -3.63 -8.18
C ILE A 93 -2.99 -4.29 -7.04
N LEU A 94 -4.25 -3.90 -6.88
CA LEU A 94 -5.17 -4.53 -5.95
C LEU A 94 -6.13 -5.42 -6.72
N ASP A 95 -6.65 -6.45 -6.04
CA ASP A 95 -7.62 -7.32 -6.68
C ASP A 95 -8.85 -6.53 -7.13
N MET A 96 -9.44 -6.94 -8.25
CA MET A 96 -10.58 -6.26 -8.86
C MET A 96 -11.78 -6.16 -7.90
N SER A 97 -11.92 -7.09 -6.96
CA SER A 97 -13.00 -7.07 -5.97
C SER A 97 -13.00 -5.81 -5.10
N PHE A 98 -11.87 -5.11 -5.02
CA PHE A 98 -11.73 -3.89 -4.20
C PHE A 98 -12.04 -2.60 -4.96
N ARG A 99 -12.33 -2.66 -6.26
CA ARG A 99 -12.40 -1.46 -7.11
C ARG A 99 -13.46 -0.46 -6.65
N ASN A 100 -14.65 -0.95 -6.32
CA ASN A 100 -15.77 -0.09 -5.92
C ASN A 100 -16.04 -0.19 -4.41
N CYS A 101 -14.99 -0.45 -3.64
CA CYS A 101 -15.08 -0.68 -2.21
C CYS A 101 -15.08 0.65 -1.47
N ASP A 102 -16.18 1.02 -0.86
CA ASP A 102 -16.30 2.22 -0.02
C ASP A 102 -16.40 1.81 1.46
N ASN A 103 -16.54 2.79 2.35
CA ASN A 103 -16.56 2.55 3.79
C ASN A 103 -17.80 1.77 4.28
N HIS A 104 -18.76 1.50 3.41
CA HIS A 104 -19.94 0.67 3.72
C HIS A 104 -19.78 -0.76 3.21
N SER A 105 -18.76 -1.02 2.39
CA SER A 105 -18.51 -2.35 1.85
C SER A 105 -17.93 -3.28 2.91
N SER A 106 -18.34 -4.57 2.87
CA SER A 106 -17.76 -5.59 3.74
C SER A 106 -16.27 -5.83 3.47
N LEU A 107 -15.77 -5.40 2.31
CA LEU A 107 -14.37 -5.56 1.93
C LEU A 107 -13.52 -4.34 2.28
N TYR A 108 -14.11 -3.30 2.87
CA TYR A 108 -13.39 -2.05 3.12
C TYR A 108 -12.16 -2.22 3.99
N GLY A 109 -12.29 -2.92 5.09
CA GLY A 109 -11.15 -3.16 5.99
C GLY A 109 -10.06 -4.00 5.33
N ARG A 110 -10.46 -5.01 4.57
CA ARG A 110 -9.51 -5.86 3.85
C ARG A 110 -8.76 -5.09 2.77
N ARG A 111 -9.44 -4.20 2.06
CA ARG A 111 -8.80 -3.32 1.08
C ARG A 111 -7.78 -2.40 1.75
N ARG A 112 -8.15 -1.78 2.85
CA ARG A 112 -7.25 -0.89 3.60
C ARG A 112 -6.00 -1.64 4.06
N PHE A 113 -6.19 -2.82 4.64
CA PHE A 113 -5.08 -3.65 5.10
C PHE A 113 -4.16 -4.04 3.93
N THR A 114 -4.76 -4.46 2.81
CA THR A 114 -3.98 -4.88 1.63
C THR A 114 -3.15 -3.72 1.09
N LEU A 115 -3.75 -2.53 0.94
CA LEU A 115 -3.02 -1.37 0.44
C LEU A 115 -1.92 -0.95 1.42
N ALA A 116 -2.18 -0.96 2.72
CA ALA A 116 -1.18 -0.64 3.74
C ALA A 116 -0.01 -1.63 3.68
N HIS A 117 -0.30 -2.92 3.48
CA HIS A 117 0.71 -3.97 3.33
C HIS A 117 1.63 -3.69 2.14
N GLU A 118 1.06 -3.32 0.99
CA GLU A 118 1.84 -3.00 -0.19
C GLU A 118 2.66 -1.71 0.00
N CYS A 119 2.10 -0.72 0.69
CA CYS A 119 2.86 0.48 1.05
C CYS A 119 4.07 0.15 1.90
N ALA A 120 3.92 -0.77 2.86
CA ALA A 120 5.01 -1.20 3.73
C ALA A 120 6.14 -1.85 2.92
N HIS A 121 5.79 -2.70 1.94
CA HIS A 121 6.79 -3.29 1.05
C HIS A 121 7.57 -2.22 0.28
N GLN A 122 6.89 -1.21 -0.25
CA GLN A 122 7.54 -0.13 -0.98
C GLN A 122 8.49 0.68 -0.08
N ILE A 123 8.04 1.01 1.13
CA ILE A 123 8.87 1.75 2.09
C ILE A 123 10.14 0.98 2.42
N LEU A 124 9.99 -0.31 2.74
CA LEU A 124 11.15 -1.13 3.11
C LEU A 124 12.10 -1.32 1.94
N PHE A 125 11.58 -1.46 0.73
CA PHE A 125 12.42 -1.56 -0.47
C PHE A 125 13.24 -0.28 -0.69
N GLN A 126 12.61 0.89 -0.57
CA GLN A 126 13.31 2.16 -0.75
C GLN A 126 14.40 2.36 0.29
N LEU A 127 14.14 2.01 1.55
CA LEU A 127 15.14 2.11 2.60
C LEU A 127 16.31 1.16 2.36
N ALA A 128 16.06 -0.06 1.92
CA ALA A 128 17.11 -1.01 1.59
C ALA A 128 17.97 -0.53 0.42
N SER A 129 17.35 0.08 -0.59
CA SER A 129 18.06 0.63 -1.73
C SER A 129 18.96 1.79 -1.34
N ASP A 130 18.52 2.63 -0.41
CA ASP A 130 19.30 3.77 0.06
C ASP A 130 20.53 3.36 0.86
N GLU A 131 20.54 2.15 1.43
CA GLU A 131 21.70 1.62 2.15
C GLU A 131 22.79 1.07 1.23
N GLU A 132 22.47 0.82 -0.03
CA GLU A 132 23.43 0.32 -1.01
C GLU A 132 24.16 1.49 -1.66
#